data_33085e2c0765b6dd4b8d444291002c40
#
_entry.id   33085e2c0765b6dd4b8d444291002c40
#
_cell.length_a   1.000
_cell.length_b   1.000
_cell.length_c   1.000
_cell.angle_alpha   90.00
_cell.angle_beta   90.00
_cell.angle_gamma   90.00
#
_symmetry.space_group_name_H-M   'P 1'
#
loop_
_entity.id
_entity.type
_entity.pdbx_description
1 polymer ?
#
loop_
_entity_poly.entity_id
_entity_poly.type
_entity_poly.pdbx_seq_one_letter_code
_entity_poly.pdbx_strand_id
1 'polypeptide(L)'
;MKRALFWLIFFTQVTLAHSQAYNFYFGNIHAHSGYSDGNKDSLSSGLFTPYQDFQYAKQSDHIDFYGISEHNHSGAGMASKQNYYNGISDAVLATVEDTFVALYGMEWGIISQGGHVVIYGYDSLIGWENNLYDEYVQPTDFQGLWNVINSKPNCFGYLAHPAADDFDSLLLKPWDFNADQAVVGLPYRSGPAFSQNITYSNPSTSSYWSRYTQLLKQGYHVGIGLDHDSHYSVFGRSQQGRMGLLAPNLTKNDMMYGLRKMHFYSTDDWNFRPDFRINEQPMGSIIEQAGNPTIFIDCIDLDISETINYISIYYGVPGSGVAAAQLTQIGGQNTATYTHTILDGETYYYYARIVQMDGDEIFTSPIWYTRNDVQTEVVPTVHFSVLANPVCVGEPVQLTYDGTAGTNAYFWSFSAGVTPEYSTQPNPQVTFSEAGVYHVTVYVENSAGSGYYSLPITVEGCAGVVDHGLGYKIYPNPASTQITIAMDASTPFTGVELIDAFGRVVTSQDIENHEKTILDISAFPGGIYVVRLTGTNQVQTESLWIQK
;
A
#
# COMPACT_ATOMS: atom_id res chain seq x y z
N MET A 1 -20.52 -52.26 40.76
CA MET A 1 -20.20 -51.72 39.43
C MET A 1 -20.65 -50.25 39.39
N LYS A 2 -19.70 -49.34 39.59
CA LYS A 2 -19.94 -47.89 39.49
C LYS A 2 -19.51 -47.45 38.06
N ARG A 3 -20.48 -46.99 37.27
CA ARG A 3 -20.20 -46.39 35.94
C ARG A 3 -19.78 -44.94 36.16
N ALA A 4 -18.53 -44.63 35.79
CA ALA A 4 -18.04 -43.26 35.68
C ALA A 4 -18.50 -42.66 34.35
N LEU A 5 -19.24 -41.54 34.41
CA LEU A 5 -19.68 -40.78 33.25
C LEU A 5 -18.58 -39.73 32.97
N PHE A 6 -17.86 -39.89 31.86
CA PHE A 6 -16.93 -38.86 31.39
C PHE A 6 -17.72 -37.81 30.61
N TRP A 7 -17.70 -36.57 31.10
CA TRP A 7 -18.17 -35.41 30.37
C TRP A 7 -17.02 -34.90 29.50
N LEU A 8 -17.18 -34.98 28.17
CA LEU A 8 -16.33 -34.29 27.20
C LEU A 8 -16.77 -32.83 27.17
N ILE A 9 -15.95 -31.93 27.75
CA ILE A 9 -16.14 -30.50 27.59
C ILE A 9 -15.51 -30.11 26.26
N PHE A 10 -16.34 -29.83 25.26
CA PHE A 10 -15.91 -29.16 24.03
C PHE A 10 -15.64 -27.68 24.38
N PHE A 11 -14.37 -27.30 24.42
CA PHE A 11 -13.99 -25.91 24.33
C PHE A 11 -14.18 -25.45 22.87
N THR A 12 -15.28 -24.79 22.57
CA THR A 12 -15.38 -23.96 21.39
C THR A 12 -14.43 -22.79 21.60
N GLN A 13 -13.29 -22.77 20.93
CA GLN A 13 -12.51 -21.56 20.78
C GLN A 13 -13.39 -20.58 19.98
N VAL A 14 -13.97 -19.60 20.66
CA VAL A 14 -14.46 -18.39 20.02
C VAL A 14 -13.20 -17.64 19.58
N THR A 15 -12.84 -17.79 18.33
CA THR A 15 -11.89 -16.86 17.69
C THR A 15 -12.61 -15.52 17.65
N LEU A 16 -12.26 -14.62 18.56
CA LEU A 16 -12.58 -13.21 18.40
C LEU A 16 -11.95 -12.80 17.06
N ALA A 17 -12.79 -12.47 16.09
CA ALA A 17 -12.35 -11.78 14.91
C ALA A 17 -11.71 -10.48 15.42
N HIS A 18 -10.39 -10.37 15.34
CA HIS A 18 -9.71 -9.12 15.58
C HIS A 18 -10.14 -8.20 14.43
N SER A 19 -10.77 -7.08 14.75
CA SER A 19 -10.94 -6.00 13.79
C SER A 19 -9.54 -5.67 13.26
N GLN A 20 -9.38 -5.63 11.95
CA GLN A 20 -8.08 -5.33 11.34
C GLN A 20 -7.78 -3.87 11.64
N ALA A 21 -6.75 -3.63 12.44
CA ALA A 21 -6.35 -2.30 12.84
C ALA A 21 -5.47 -1.70 11.74
N TYR A 22 -6.02 -0.77 10.96
CA TYR A 22 -5.21 0.09 10.10
C TYR A 22 -4.37 1.06 10.94
N ASN A 23 -3.18 1.34 10.46
CA ASN A 23 -2.40 2.49 10.92
C ASN A 23 -2.82 3.75 10.16
N PHE A 24 -2.63 4.90 10.78
CA PHE A 24 -2.91 6.20 10.19
C PHE A 24 -1.59 6.87 9.82
N TYR A 25 -1.48 7.30 8.57
CA TYR A 25 -0.32 7.97 8.02
C TYR A 25 -0.74 9.32 7.44
N PHE A 26 0.13 10.32 7.56
CA PHE A 26 -0.16 11.69 7.17
C PHE A 26 0.76 12.15 6.06
N GLY A 27 0.22 12.88 5.10
CA GLY A 27 1.04 13.35 3.99
C GLY A 27 0.32 14.23 3.00
N ASN A 28 0.85 14.22 1.79
CA ASN A 28 0.37 15.00 0.66
C ASN A 28 0.62 14.22 -0.63
N ILE A 29 -0.23 14.42 -1.65
CA ILE A 29 -0.08 13.76 -2.95
C ILE A 29 0.02 14.74 -4.13
N HIS A 30 0.16 16.06 -3.87
CA HIS A 30 0.20 17.07 -4.92
C HIS A 30 1.24 18.15 -4.62
N ALA A 31 2.30 18.14 -5.38
CA ALA A 31 3.38 19.12 -5.36
C ALA A 31 4.20 19.03 -6.65
N HIS A 32 5.00 20.05 -6.93
CA HIS A 32 5.85 20.17 -8.12
C HIS A 32 7.31 20.37 -7.73
N SER A 33 8.21 19.75 -8.50
CA SER A 33 9.65 19.93 -8.37
C SER A 33 10.20 20.77 -9.54
N GLY A 34 11.51 20.93 -9.56
CA GLY A 34 12.20 21.57 -10.68
C GLY A 34 12.21 20.73 -11.98
N TYR A 35 11.57 19.57 -12.00
CA TYR A 35 11.37 18.78 -13.23
C TYR A 35 10.17 19.25 -14.04
N SER A 36 9.27 20.02 -13.45
CA SER A 36 8.28 20.85 -14.15
C SER A 36 8.43 22.31 -13.73
N ASP A 37 7.43 22.93 -13.12
CA ASP A 37 7.46 24.34 -12.75
C ASP A 37 7.51 24.61 -11.25
N GLY A 38 7.84 23.60 -10.45
CA GLY A 38 8.11 23.75 -9.03
C GLY A 38 9.50 24.33 -8.71
N ASN A 39 9.87 24.31 -7.44
CA ASN A 39 11.13 24.90 -6.93
C ASN A 39 11.41 26.29 -7.50
N LYS A 40 10.38 27.16 -7.57
CA LYS A 40 10.49 28.52 -8.11
C LYS A 40 11.51 29.39 -7.36
N ASP A 41 11.93 28.97 -6.18
CA ASP A 41 12.96 29.55 -5.33
C ASP A 41 14.27 28.74 -5.32
N SER A 42 14.50 27.87 -6.28
CA SER A 42 15.64 26.95 -6.35
C SER A 42 17.00 27.64 -6.17
N LEU A 43 17.16 28.87 -6.65
CA LEU A 43 18.40 29.64 -6.48
C LEU A 43 18.69 29.99 -5.01
N SER A 44 17.69 30.11 -4.17
CA SER A 44 17.83 30.39 -2.74
C SER A 44 17.74 29.15 -1.86
N SER A 45 16.88 28.21 -2.20
CA SER A 45 16.68 26.95 -1.46
C SER A 45 17.77 25.90 -1.74
N GLY A 46 18.30 25.90 -2.97
CA GLY A 46 19.21 24.85 -3.44
C GLY A 46 18.53 23.53 -3.80
N LEU A 47 17.19 23.52 -3.86
CA LEU A 47 16.40 22.34 -4.23
C LEU A 47 16.03 22.41 -5.70
N PHE A 48 16.27 21.32 -6.44
CA PHE A 48 16.11 21.26 -7.91
C PHE A 48 15.47 19.97 -8.40
N THR A 49 15.51 18.90 -7.59
CA THR A 49 15.11 17.56 -8.03
C THR A 49 14.12 16.94 -7.06
N PRO A 50 13.25 16.04 -7.52
CA PRO A 50 12.33 15.30 -6.66
C PRO A 50 13.02 14.63 -5.47
N TYR A 51 14.22 14.05 -5.67
CA TYR A 51 14.97 13.45 -4.57
C TYR A 51 15.27 14.43 -3.44
N GLN A 52 15.76 15.63 -3.78
CA GLN A 52 16.06 16.67 -2.80
C GLN A 52 14.78 17.14 -2.07
N ASP A 53 13.69 17.28 -2.82
CA ASP A 53 12.39 17.71 -2.30
C ASP A 53 11.80 16.66 -1.34
N PHE A 54 11.91 15.37 -1.65
CA PHE A 54 11.52 14.29 -0.75
C PHE A 54 12.37 14.27 0.52
N GLN A 55 13.69 14.48 0.41
CA GLN A 55 14.55 14.58 1.60
C GLN A 55 14.19 15.78 2.48
N TYR A 56 13.71 16.88 1.88
CA TYR A 56 13.24 18.04 2.61
C TYR A 56 11.86 17.77 3.24
N ALA A 57 10.92 17.18 2.50
CA ALA A 57 9.59 16.81 2.98
C ALA A 57 9.65 15.83 4.16
N LYS A 58 10.55 14.84 4.10
CA LYS A 58 10.80 13.86 5.17
C LYS A 58 11.15 14.48 6.51
N GLN A 59 11.66 15.71 6.53
CA GLN A 59 12.02 16.44 7.74
C GLN A 59 10.88 17.38 8.21
N SER A 60 9.73 17.38 7.54
CA SER A 60 8.57 18.18 7.91
C SER A 60 7.75 17.44 8.96
N ASP A 61 7.10 18.20 9.85
CA ASP A 61 6.32 17.63 10.93
C ASP A 61 5.09 16.88 10.37
N HIS A 62 4.81 15.72 10.94
CA HIS A 62 3.66 14.87 10.57
C HIS A 62 3.55 14.60 9.06
N ILE A 63 4.67 14.18 8.45
CA ILE A 63 4.75 13.73 7.06
C ILE A 63 5.35 12.32 7.03
N ASP A 64 4.51 11.33 6.84
CA ASP A 64 4.88 9.92 6.66
C ASP A 64 5.05 9.57 5.17
N PHE A 65 4.29 10.24 4.29
CA PHE A 65 4.41 10.09 2.85
C PHE A 65 4.30 11.42 2.13
N TYR A 66 4.95 11.53 0.99
CA TYR A 66 4.87 12.73 0.16
C TYR A 66 4.83 12.37 -1.31
N GLY A 67 3.88 13.00 -2.04
CA GLY A 67 3.70 12.84 -3.46
C GLY A 67 4.12 14.10 -4.23
N ILE A 68 4.89 13.90 -5.29
CA ILE A 68 5.19 14.89 -6.33
C ILE A 68 4.51 14.43 -7.61
N SER A 69 3.71 15.31 -8.20
CA SER A 69 2.91 15.07 -9.41
C SER A 69 3.21 16.14 -10.42
N GLU A 70 4.20 15.91 -11.28
CA GLU A 70 4.70 16.91 -12.21
C GLU A 70 3.74 17.22 -13.35
N HIS A 71 3.63 18.46 -13.75
CA HIS A 71 2.96 18.79 -15.01
C HIS A 71 3.59 18.04 -16.18
N ASN A 72 2.77 17.50 -17.06
CA ASN A 72 3.17 16.62 -18.14
C ASN A 72 3.44 17.32 -19.49
N HIS A 73 3.59 18.65 -19.50
CA HIS A 73 3.71 19.41 -20.74
C HIS A 73 4.74 20.56 -20.64
N SER A 74 5.26 21.01 -21.77
CA SER A 74 6.33 22.01 -21.86
C SER A 74 5.89 23.41 -21.39
N GLY A 75 4.60 23.74 -21.52
CA GLY A 75 4.02 25.01 -21.08
C GLY A 75 4.15 25.25 -19.58
N ALA A 76 4.24 24.18 -18.78
CA ALA A 76 4.51 24.21 -17.36
C ALA A 76 5.90 23.65 -17.00
N GLY A 77 6.86 23.75 -17.90
CA GLY A 77 8.27 23.53 -17.61
C GLY A 77 8.82 22.10 -17.79
N MET A 78 8.01 21.09 -18.13
CA MET A 78 8.51 19.74 -18.40
C MET A 78 9.43 19.77 -19.64
N ALA A 79 10.73 19.64 -19.42
CA ALA A 79 11.72 19.78 -20.47
C ALA A 79 11.92 18.50 -21.31
N SER A 80 11.69 17.34 -20.72
CA SER A 80 11.81 16.04 -21.39
C SER A 80 11.06 14.96 -20.65
N LYS A 81 10.62 13.92 -21.34
CA LYS A 81 10.05 12.73 -20.67
C LYS A 81 11.05 11.99 -19.77
N GLN A 82 12.36 12.22 -19.97
CA GLN A 82 13.40 11.65 -19.10
C GLN A 82 13.26 12.19 -17.66
N ASN A 83 12.77 13.42 -17.49
CA ASN A 83 12.49 13.97 -16.15
C ASN A 83 11.48 13.11 -15.40
N TYR A 84 10.46 12.60 -16.09
CA TYR A 84 9.47 11.70 -15.47
C TYR A 84 10.10 10.40 -14.97
N TYR A 85 10.94 9.75 -15.77
CA TYR A 85 11.64 8.53 -15.35
C TYR A 85 12.65 8.76 -14.22
N ASN A 86 13.36 9.90 -14.29
CA ASN A 86 14.27 10.29 -13.21
C ASN A 86 13.51 10.50 -11.90
N GLY A 87 12.33 11.14 -11.94
CA GLY A 87 11.50 11.35 -10.77
C GLY A 87 10.96 10.05 -10.15
N ILE A 88 10.58 9.07 -10.98
CA ILE A 88 10.24 7.71 -10.50
C ILE A 88 11.43 7.11 -9.75
N SER A 89 12.64 7.21 -10.33
CA SER A 89 13.87 6.70 -9.69
C SER A 89 14.21 7.46 -8.41
N ASP A 90 14.02 8.77 -8.39
CA ASP A 90 14.23 9.65 -7.23
C ASP A 90 13.29 9.27 -6.07
N ALA A 91 12.03 8.94 -6.36
CA ALA A 91 11.07 8.49 -5.37
C ALA A 91 11.46 7.13 -4.76
N VAL A 92 11.92 6.19 -5.60
CA VAL A 92 12.44 4.90 -5.12
C VAL A 92 13.62 5.10 -4.18
N LEU A 93 14.57 5.96 -4.55
CA LEU A 93 15.76 6.26 -3.73
C LEU A 93 15.44 7.01 -2.44
N ALA A 94 14.38 7.83 -2.44
CA ALA A 94 13.99 8.62 -1.26
C ALA A 94 13.14 7.82 -0.27
N THR A 95 12.46 6.77 -0.72
CA THR A 95 11.62 5.92 0.12
C THR A 95 12.48 5.11 1.11
N VAL A 96 12.08 5.15 2.37
CA VAL A 96 12.58 4.29 3.45
C VAL A 96 11.36 3.73 4.14
N GLU A 97 10.97 2.52 3.76
CA GLU A 97 9.78 1.85 4.32
C GLU A 97 9.81 1.88 5.85
N ASP A 98 8.64 1.88 6.48
CA ASP A 98 8.41 2.09 7.91
C ASP A 98 8.85 3.47 8.46
N THR A 99 9.37 4.36 7.59
CA THR A 99 9.81 5.71 8.01
C THR A 99 9.22 6.80 7.12
N PHE A 100 9.28 6.65 5.80
CA PHE A 100 8.82 7.64 4.83
C PHE A 100 8.63 7.02 3.46
N VAL A 101 7.50 7.28 2.84
CA VAL A 101 7.19 6.84 1.47
C VAL A 101 7.13 8.02 0.52
N ALA A 102 7.98 8.02 -0.49
CA ALA A 102 7.94 8.94 -1.61
C ALA A 102 7.09 8.39 -2.76
N LEU A 103 6.13 9.17 -3.23
CA LEU A 103 5.28 8.85 -4.37
C LEU A 103 5.58 9.81 -5.52
N TYR A 104 5.72 9.30 -6.72
CA TYR A 104 5.93 10.14 -7.89
C TYR A 104 4.91 9.81 -8.98
N GLY A 105 4.32 10.85 -9.53
CA GLY A 105 3.28 10.78 -10.54
C GLY A 105 3.32 11.99 -11.47
N MET A 106 2.20 12.23 -12.15
CA MET A 106 2.04 13.38 -13.01
C MET A 106 0.74 14.11 -12.72
N GLU A 107 0.72 15.40 -13.01
CA GLU A 107 -0.49 16.19 -13.12
C GLU A 107 -0.79 16.41 -14.62
N TRP A 108 -1.72 15.60 -15.13
CA TRP A 108 -2.12 15.62 -16.52
C TRP A 108 -3.18 16.68 -16.78
N GLY A 109 -3.07 17.36 -17.91
CA GLY A 109 -4.08 18.30 -18.39
C GLY A 109 -3.59 19.73 -18.52
N ILE A 110 -4.52 20.62 -18.85
CA ILE A 110 -4.32 22.07 -18.89
C ILE A 110 -5.49 22.72 -18.15
N ILE A 111 -5.22 23.52 -17.13
CA ILE A 111 -6.22 24.11 -16.24
C ILE A 111 -7.36 24.81 -16.99
N SER A 112 -7.05 25.53 -18.08
CA SER A 112 -8.06 26.22 -18.91
C SER A 112 -8.81 25.33 -19.89
N GLN A 113 -8.58 24.00 -19.88
CA GLN A 113 -9.16 23.04 -20.81
C GLN A 113 -9.85 21.88 -20.09
N GLY A 114 -10.40 22.11 -18.90
CA GLY A 114 -11.24 21.15 -18.20
C GLY A 114 -10.67 20.64 -16.88
N GLY A 115 -9.57 21.19 -16.39
CA GLY A 115 -8.96 20.87 -15.10
C GLY A 115 -7.78 19.89 -15.20
N HIS A 116 -7.10 19.72 -14.09
CA HIS A 116 -5.94 18.86 -13.94
C HIS A 116 -6.29 17.56 -13.21
N VAL A 117 -5.65 16.45 -13.61
CA VAL A 117 -5.77 15.15 -12.95
C VAL A 117 -4.41 14.70 -12.47
N VAL A 118 -4.24 14.59 -11.17
CA VAL A 118 -3.07 13.95 -10.56
C VAL A 118 -3.17 12.44 -10.76
N ILE A 119 -2.14 11.81 -11.32
CA ILE A 119 -2.11 10.39 -11.68
C ILE A 119 -0.92 9.70 -11.01
N TYR A 120 -1.21 8.62 -10.31
CA TYR A 120 -0.21 7.75 -9.71
C TYR A 120 -0.35 6.31 -10.22
N GLY A 121 0.73 5.53 -10.12
CA GLY A 121 0.73 4.13 -10.51
C GLY A 121 0.88 3.88 -12.02
N TYR A 122 1.22 4.91 -12.80
CA TYR A 122 1.56 4.80 -14.21
C TYR A 122 3.06 5.00 -14.41
N ASP A 123 3.73 4.02 -15.00
CA ASP A 123 5.19 3.97 -15.13
C ASP A 123 5.73 4.66 -16.39
N SER A 124 4.86 5.27 -17.18
CA SER A 124 5.16 5.94 -18.44
C SER A 124 4.47 7.29 -18.49
N LEU A 125 5.03 8.26 -19.21
CA LEU A 125 4.45 9.59 -19.28
C LEU A 125 3.25 9.63 -20.23
N ILE A 126 2.08 9.99 -19.69
CA ILE A 126 0.86 10.26 -20.47
C ILE A 126 0.91 11.73 -20.91
N GLY A 127 0.73 12.00 -22.20
CA GLY A 127 0.80 13.37 -22.70
C GLY A 127 0.37 13.49 -24.16
N TRP A 128 0.62 14.67 -24.77
CA TRP A 128 0.18 15.00 -26.13
C TRP A 128 1.25 15.72 -26.98
N GLU A 129 2.28 16.26 -26.37
CA GLU A 129 3.32 16.99 -27.10
C GLU A 129 4.39 16.05 -27.66
N ASN A 130 4.85 16.30 -28.89
CA ASN A 130 5.90 15.50 -29.50
C ASN A 130 7.15 15.40 -28.61
N ASN A 131 7.63 14.18 -28.39
CA ASN A 131 8.76 13.83 -27.54
C ASN A 131 8.53 14.02 -26.02
N LEU A 132 7.30 14.33 -25.58
CA LEU A 132 6.92 14.45 -24.18
C LEU A 132 5.81 13.46 -23.77
N TYR A 133 5.72 12.31 -24.41
CA TYR A 133 4.82 11.23 -23.98
C TYR A 133 5.34 9.87 -24.42
N ASP A 134 4.89 8.85 -23.76
CA ASP A 134 4.93 7.44 -24.16
C ASP A 134 3.53 6.97 -24.51
N GLU A 135 2.53 7.41 -23.78
CA GLU A 135 1.12 7.17 -24.02
C GLU A 135 0.43 8.46 -24.46
N TYR A 136 -0.17 8.44 -25.67
CA TYR A 136 -0.78 9.63 -26.26
C TYR A 136 -2.21 9.81 -25.77
N VAL A 137 -2.47 10.92 -25.07
CA VAL A 137 -3.84 11.36 -24.69
C VAL A 137 -3.92 12.87 -24.86
N GLN A 138 -4.85 13.37 -25.65
CA GLN A 138 -5.04 14.82 -25.85
C GLN A 138 -5.53 15.50 -24.55
N PRO A 139 -5.19 16.78 -24.30
CA PRO A 139 -5.49 17.46 -23.02
C PRO A 139 -6.98 17.60 -22.68
N THR A 140 -7.89 17.39 -23.65
CA THR A 140 -9.35 17.43 -23.47
C THR A 140 -10.01 16.06 -23.60
N ASP A 141 -9.24 15.01 -23.87
CA ASP A 141 -9.75 13.64 -24.03
C ASP A 141 -9.77 12.90 -22.68
N PHE A 142 -10.68 13.30 -21.82
CA PHE A 142 -10.86 12.65 -20.51
C PHE A 142 -11.28 11.18 -20.64
N GLN A 143 -12.05 10.81 -21.68
CA GLN A 143 -12.42 9.39 -21.88
C GLN A 143 -11.20 8.53 -22.26
N GLY A 144 -10.34 9.04 -23.13
CA GLY A 144 -9.05 8.41 -23.41
C GLY A 144 -8.19 8.27 -22.15
N LEU A 145 -8.17 9.31 -21.30
CA LEU A 145 -7.45 9.27 -20.03
C LEU A 145 -7.98 8.18 -19.08
N TRP A 146 -9.31 8.09 -18.90
CA TRP A 146 -9.89 7.06 -18.03
C TRP A 146 -9.59 5.65 -18.53
N ASN A 147 -9.61 5.42 -19.83
CA ASN A 147 -9.23 4.13 -20.42
C ASN A 147 -7.76 3.77 -20.13
N VAL A 148 -6.85 4.74 -20.22
CA VAL A 148 -5.43 4.54 -19.92
C VAL A 148 -5.22 4.24 -18.45
N ILE A 149 -5.81 5.01 -17.55
CA ILE A 149 -5.72 4.79 -16.10
C ILE A 149 -6.25 3.39 -15.74
N ASN A 150 -7.43 3.02 -16.24
CA ASN A 150 -8.06 1.73 -15.96
C ASN A 150 -7.33 0.52 -16.58
N SER A 151 -6.38 0.74 -17.48
CA SER A 151 -5.55 -0.33 -18.05
C SER A 151 -4.54 -0.93 -17.06
N LYS A 152 -4.27 -0.25 -15.94
CA LYS A 152 -3.32 -0.65 -14.91
C LYS A 152 -4.02 -0.82 -13.56
N PRO A 153 -3.90 -1.98 -12.88
CA PRO A 153 -4.66 -2.27 -11.66
C PRO A 153 -4.29 -1.37 -10.47
N ASN A 154 -3.10 -0.81 -10.45
CA ASN A 154 -2.60 0.03 -9.36
C ASN A 154 -2.57 1.53 -9.72
N CYS A 155 -3.11 1.92 -10.87
CA CYS A 155 -3.19 3.30 -11.33
C CYS A 155 -4.51 3.94 -10.89
N PHE A 156 -4.46 5.23 -10.58
CA PHE A 156 -5.65 6.03 -10.28
C PHE A 156 -5.44 7.50 -10.65
N GLY A 157 -6.55 8.20 -10.84
CA GLY A 157 -6.61 9.64 -10.98
C GLY A 157 -7.23 10.31 -9.75
N TYR A 158 -6.75 11.49 -9.41
CA TYR A 158 -7.28 12.35 -8.36
C TYR A 158 -7.50 13.76 -8.97
N LEU A 159 -8.73 14.29 -8.86
CA LEU A 159 -9.09 15.56 -9.48
C LEU A 159 -8.43 16.71 -8.72
N ALA A 160 -7.44 17.37 -9.31
CA ALA A 160 -6.72 18.46 -8.67
C ALA A 160 -7.58 19.73 -8.60
N HIS A 161 -7.53 20.43 -7.47
CA HIS A 161 -8.10 21.79 -7.23
C HIS A 161 -9.29 22.19 -8.13
N PRO A 162 -10.41 21.44 -8.18
CA PRO A 162 -11.47 21.57 -9.17
C PRO A 162 -12.23 22.91 -9.04
N ALA A 163 -11.76 23.93 -9.74
CA ALA A 163 -12.36 25.27 -9.76
C ALA A 163 -13.66 25.32 -10.57
N ALA A 164 -14.24 26.49 -10.75
CA ALA A 164 -15.39 26.68 -11.63
C ALA A 164 -15.02 26.26 -13.06
N ASP A 165 -15.93 25.57 -13.72
CA ASP A 165 -15.82 25.05 -15.09
C ASP A 165 -14.84 23.86 -15.27
N ASP A 166 -14.06 23.48 -14.24
CA ASP A 166 -13.28 22.25 -14.28
C ASP A 166 -14.16 21.01 -14.18
N PHE A 167 -13.80 19.96 -14.90
CA PHE A 167 -14.49 18.68 -14.91
C PHE A 167 -15.96 18.71 -15.29
N ASP A 168 -16.40 19.70 -16.07
CA ASP A 168 -17.75 19.77 -16.62
C ASP A 168 -18.10 18.53 -17.45
N SER A 169 -17.10 17.85 -18.00
CA SER A 169 -17.25 16.55 -18.66
C SER A 169 -17.76 15.44 -17.75
N LEU A 170 -17.57 15.56 -16.43
CA LEU A 170 -18.12 14.66 -15.40
C LEU A 170 -19.34 15.29 -14.71
N LEU A 171 -19.20 16.56 -14.28
CA LEU A 171 -20.17 17.21 -13.41
C LEU A 171 -21.48 17.59 -14.09
N LEU A 172 -21.47 17.83 -15.41
CA LEU A 172 -22.67 18.21 -16.20
C LEU A 172 -23.21 17.06 -17.07
N LYS A 173 -22.64 15.87 -16.98
CA LYS A 173 -23.07 14.68 -17.74
C LYS A 173 -23.59 13.60 -16.80
N PRO A 174 -24.35 12.61 -17.33
CA PRO A 174 -24.70 11.42 -16.57
C PRO A 174 -23.45 10.70 -16.04
N TRP A 175 -23.63 9.94 -14.96
CA TRP A 175 -22.59 9.09 -14.39
C TRP A 175 -21.90 8.23 -15.46
N ASP A 176 -20.60 8.15 -15.41
CA ASP A 176 -19.72 7.44 -16.33
C ASP A 176 -18.92 6.36 -15.59
N PHE A 177 -19.14 5.11 -15.95
CA PHE A 177 -18.50 3.97 -15.31
C PHE A 177 -16.96 4.02 -15.41
N ASN A 178 -16.40 4.39 -16.58
CA ASN A 178 -14.96 4.42 -16.77
C ASN A 178 -14.30 5.51 -15.91
N ALA A 179 -14.95 6.66 -15.79
CA ALA A 179 -14.50 7.73 -14.92
C ALA A 179 -14.60 7.31 -13.43
N ASP A 180 -15.69 6.65 -13.04
CA ASP A 180 -15.90 6.15 -11.68
C ASP A 180 -14.83 5.11 -11.26
N GLN A 181 -14.39 4.30 -12.21
CA GLN A 181 -13.31 3.34 -11.96
C GLN A 181 -11.92 3.99 -11.93
N ALA A 182 -11.71 5.10 -12.61
CA ALA A 182 -10.42 5.76 -12.73
C ALA A 182 -10.15 6.77 -11.61
N VAL A 183 -11.20 7.49 -11.16
CA VAL A 183 -11.07 8.61 -10.23
C VAL A 183 -11.34 8.16 -8.80
N VAL A 184 -10.37 8.35 -7.91
CA VAL A 184 -10.50 7.97 -6.50
C VAL A 184 -10.92 9.12 -5.58
N GLY A 185 -10.84 10.39 -6.02
CA GLY A 185 -11.21 11.50 -5.16
C GLY A 185 -10.77 12.87 -5.65
N LEU A 186 -10.95 13.84 -4.77
CA LEU A 186 -10.55 15.23 -4.95
C LEU A 186 -10.29 15.88 -3.58
N PRO A 187 -9.60 17.05 -3.52
CA PRO A 187 -9.33 17.71 -2.25
C PRO A 187 -10.57 18.42 -1.69
N TYR A 188 -10.73 18.39 -0.38
CA TYR A 188 -11.56 19.37 0.34
C TYR A 188 -10.92 20.76 0.24
N ARG A 189 -9.61 20.84 0.53
CA ARG A 189 -8.78 22.02 0.36
C ARG A 189 -7.54 21.68 -0.45
N SER A 190 -7.08 22.61 -1.27
CA SER A 190 -5.82 22.50 -2.02
C SER A 190 -5.05 23.81 -1.89
N GLY A 191 -3.73 23.72 -1.87
CA GLY A 191 -2.86 24.88 -1.78
C GLY A 191 -2.67 25.42 -0.36
N PRO A 192 -2.10 26.62 -0.22
CA PRO A 192 -1.84 27.60 -1.29
C PRO A 192 -0.61 27.26 -2.15
N ALA A 193 -0.83 27.12 -3.47
CA ALA A 193 0.14 26.63 -4.45
C ALA A 193 1.47 27.41 -4.46
N PHE A 194 1.38 28.72 -4.30
CA PHE A 194 2.54 29.63 -4.36
C PHE A 194 2.98 30.15 -2.99
N SER A 195 2.67 29.43 -1.92
CA SER A 195 3.15 29.77 -0.59
C SER A 195 4.67 29.59 -0.49
N GLN A 196 5.33 30.52 0.17
CA GLN A 196 6.72 30.42 0.63
C GLN A 196 6.80 30.27 2.15
N ASN A 197 5.65 30.07 2.80
CA ASN A 197 5.57 29.89 4.24
C ASN A 197 6.11 28.50 4.64
N ILE A 198 6.90 28.47 5.69
CA ILE A 198 7.46 27.25 6.29
C ILE A 198 7.14 27.14 7.79
N THR A 199 6.08 27.81 8.24
CA THR A 199 5.72 27.91 9.66
C THR A 199 4.39 27.24 10.00
N TYR A 200 3.92 26.34 9.14
CA TYR A 200 2.72 25.51 9.35
C TYR A 200 1.48 26.36 9.70
N SER A 201 1.08 27.26 8.79
CA SER A 201 -0.14 28.05 8.99
C SER A 201 -1.39 27.16 8.96
N ASN A 202 -2.49 27.69 9.51
CA ASN A 202 -3.78 27.01 9.34
C ASN A 202 -4.14 26.89 7.86
N PRO A 203 -4.84 25.84 7.45
CA PRO A 203 -5.31 25.65 6.09
C PRO A 203 -6.19 26.80 5.60
N SER A 204 -6.28 26.97 4.29
CA SER A 204 -7.18 27.94 3.67
C SER A 204 -8.65 27.62 4.00
N THR A 205 -9.46 28.63 4.23
CA THR A 205 -10.92 28.45 4.39
C THR A 205 -11.65 28.17 3.08
N SER A 206 -11.00 28.36 1.93
CA SER A 206 -11.55 27.98 0.62
C SER A 206 -11.63 26.47 0.48
N SER A 207 -12.74 25.98 -0.10
CA SER A 207 -12.93 24.54 -0.26
C SER A 207 -13.58 24.18 -1.60
N TYR A 208 -13.33 22.96 -2.04
CA TYR A 208 -13.96 22.36 -3.23
C TYR A 208 -15.19 21.51 -2.88
N TRP A 209 -15.79 21.72 -1.74
CA TRP A 209 -16.94 20.99 -1.21
C TRP A 209 -18.11 20.87 -2.19
N SER A 210 -18.41 21.95 -2.93
CA SER A 210 -19.53 21.95 -3.89
C SER A 210 -19.29 20.96 -5.05
N ARG A 211 -18.04 20.80 -5.50
CA ARG A 211 -17.64 19.87 -6.56
C ARG A 211 -17.71 18.42 -6.06
N TYR A 212 -17.20 18.19 -4.84
CA TYR A 212 -17.27 16.89 -4.19
C TYR A 212 -18.72 16.40 -4.03
N THR A 213 -19.58 17.22 -3.43
CA THR A 213 -20.98 16.85 -3.24
C THR A 213 -21.74 16.70 -4.55
N GLN A 214 -21.32 17.40 -5.62
CA GLN A 214 -21.88 17.22 -6.96
C GLN A 214 -21.58 15.82 -7.49
N LEU A 215 -20.35 15.33 -7.36
CA LEU A 215 -19.97 13.97 -7.80
C LEU A 215 -20.72 12.90 -7.00
N LEU A 216 -20.78 13.01 -5.68
CA LEU A 216 -21.48 12.04 -4.83
C LEU A 216 -22.96 11.90 -5.20
N LYS A 217 -23.67 13.02 -5.39
CA LYS A 217 -25.10 12.98 -5.75
C LYS A 217 -25.37 12.52 -7.18
N GLN A 218 -24.34 12.55 -8.06
CA GLN A 218 -24.41 11.94 -9.39
C GLN A 218 -24.15 10.43 -9.38
N GLY A 219 -23.62 9.88 -8.28
CA GLY A 219 -23.38 8.46 -8.11
C GLY A 219 -21.92 8.03 -8.22
N TYR A 220 -20.98 8.98 -8.31
CA TYR A 220 -19.56 8.65 -8.32
C TYR A 220 -19.07 8.20 -6.95
N HIS A 221 -18.19 7.19 -6.96
CA HIS A 221 -17.47 6.71 -5.78
C HIS A 221 -16.16 7.46 -5.65
N VAL A 222 -16.16 8.55 -4.87
CA VAL A 222 -14.99 9.42 -4.70
C VAL A 222 -14.74 9.70 -3.22
N GLY A 223 -13.48 9.61 -2.82
CA GLY A 223 -12.99 10.02 -1.51
C GLY A 223 -12.70 11.52 -1.45
N ILE A 224 -12.37 12.01 -0.26
CA ILE A 224 -12.04 13.41 -0.02
C ILE A 224 -10.71 13.51 0.71
N GLY A 225 -9.76 14.25 0.13
CA GLY A 225 -8.43 14.49 0.69
C GLY A 225 -8.14 15.95 0.93
N LEU A 226 -6.90 16.24 1.24
CA LEU A 226 -6.32 17.58 1.29
C LEU A 226 -4.96 17.52 0.62
N ASP A 227 -4.62 18.52 -0.19
CA ASP A 227 -3.32 18.62 -0.84
C ASP A 227 -2.74 20.05 -0.78
N HIS A 228 -1.46 20.16 -1.13
CA HIS A 228 -0.72 21.42 -1.00
C HIS A 228 -0.45 22.12 -2.33
N ASP A 229 -0.40 21.41 -3.44
CA ASP A 229 -0.07 21.94 -4.77
C ASP A 229 1.19 22.85 -4.75
N SER A 230 2.23 22.43 -4.03
CA SER A 230 3.38 23.29 -3.73
C SER A 230 4.26 23.52 -4.94
N HIS A 231 4.52 24.79 -5.28
CA HIS A 231 5.42 25.22 -6.36
C HIS A 231 6.72 25.88 -5.85
N TYR A 232 6.84 26.03 -4.55
CA TYR A 232 8.05 26.51 -3.87
C TYR A 232 8.58 25.43 -2.93
N SER A 233 9.81 25.59 -2.50
CA SER A 233 10.52 24.64 -1.64
C SER A 233 9.99 24.63 -0.20
N VAL A 234 8.70 24.40 -0.03
CA VAL A 234 8.01 24.39 1.28
C VAL A 234 7.57 22.99 1.73
N PHE A 235 7.48 22.04 0.87
CA PHE A 235 7.12 20.63 0.97
C PHE A 235 6.66 20.16 2.36
N GLY A 236 5.33 20.22 2.60
CA GLY A 236 4.71 19.83 3.86
C GLY A 236 4.70 20.90 4.96
N ARG A 237 5.37 22.07 4.77
CA ARG A 237 5.52 23.12 5.80
C ARG A 237 4.65 24.35 5.60
N SER A 238 3.97 24.45 4.44
CA SER A 238 3.15 25.62 4.13
C SER A 238 1.93 25.74 5.04
N GLN A 239 1.36 24.63 5.45
CA GLN A 239 0.17 24.55 6.30
C GLN A 239 0.16 23.28 7.15
N GLN A 240 -0.71 23.22 8.16
CA GLN A 240 -0.91 22.07 9.03
C GLN A 240 -1.73 20.96 8.36
N GLY A 241 -2.69 21.31 7.50
CA GLY A 241 -3.58 20.33 6.88
C GLY A 241 -2.85 19.21 6.15
N ARG A 242 -3.42 18.02 6.22
CA ARG A 242 -2.88 16.78 5.65
C ARG A 242 -3.96 15.96 4.95
N MET A 243 -3.53 15.10 4.04
CA MET A 243 -4.27 13.91 3.71
C MET A 243 -3.90 12.84 4.73
N GLY A 244 -4.89 12.35 5.50
CA GLY A 244 -4.70 11.15 6.31
C GLY A 244 -5.02 9.91 5.49
N LEU A 245 -4.24 8.84 5.65
CA LEU A 245 -4.35 7.61 4.89
C LEU A 245 -4.28 6.40 5.82
N LEU A 246 -5.17 5.44 5.62
CA LEU A 246 -5.22 4.20 6.36
C LEU A 246 -4.53 3.10 5.57
N ALA A 247 -3.52 2.48 6.15
CA ALA A 247 -2.86 1.31 5.58
C ALA A 247 -2.29 0.40 6.69
N PRO A 248 -2.05 -0.90 6.42
CA PRO A 248 -1.42 -1.80 7.39
C PRO A 248 0.02 -1.42 7.73
N ASN A 249 0.81 -1.09 6.70
CA ASN A 249 2.22 -0.76 6.83
C ASN A 249 2.56 0.49 6.02
N LEU A 250 3.64 1.16 6.39
CA LEU A 250 4.19 2.30 5.63
C LEU A 250 5.11 1.78 4.52
N THR A 251 4.51 1.11 3.55
CA THR A 251 5.17 0.66 2.31
C THR A 251 4.53 1.34 1.10
N LYS A 252 5.29 1.49 0.01
CA LYS A 252 4.77 2.12 -1.21
C LYS A 252 3.48 1.44 -1.69
N ASN A 253 3.46 0.10 -1.73
CA ASN A 253 2.34 -0.64 -2.28
C ASN A 253 1.09 -0.61 -1.38
N ASP A 254 1.25 -0.64 -0.04
CA ASP A 254 0.13 -0.48 0.90
C ASP A 254 -0.45 0.93 0.83
N MET A 255 0.41 1.98 0.69
CA MET A 255 -0.04 3.36 0.47
C MET A 255 -0.83 3.49 -0.83
N MET A 256 -0.31 2.95 -1.94
CA MET A 256 -0.97 2.97 -3.25
C MET A 256 -2.32 2.23 -3.22
N TYR A 257 -2.40 1.09 -2.53
CA TYR A 257 -3.65 0.37 -2.33
C TYR A 257 -4.66 1.22 -1.54
N GLY A 258 -4.24 1.80 -0.42
CA GLY A 258 -5.09 2.66 0.40
C GLY A 258 -5.64 3.87 -0.38
N LEU A 259 -4.79 4.53 -1.17
CA LEU A 259 -5.22 5.62 -2.06
C LEU A 259 -6.21 5.13 -3.12
N ARG A 260 -5.92 4.00 -3.77
CA ARG A 260 -6.80 3.40 -4.79
C ARG A 260 -8.17 2.98 -4.22
N LYS A 261 -8.23 2.60 -2.95
CA LYS A 261 -9.46 2.17 -2.25
C LYS A 261 -10.13 3.28 -1.45
N MET A 262 -9.69 4.53 -1.61
CA MET A 262 -10.27 5.69 -0.92
C MET A 262 -10.20 5.57 0.62
N HIS A 263 -9.23 4.82 1.14
CA HIS A 263 -8.96 4.71 2.57
C HIS A 263 -8.26 5.96 3.10
N PHE A 264 -8.66 7.14 2.66
CA PHE A 264 -8.06 8.42 3.02
C PHE A 264 -9.14 9.44 3.42
N TYR A 265 -8.71 10.52 4.05
CA TYR A 265 -9.56 11.58 4.52
C TYR A 265 -8.85 12.93 4.46
N SER A 266 -9.63 14.01 4.53
CA SER A 266 -9.13 15.37 4.67
C SER A 266 -9.08 15.76 6.13
N THR A 267 -7.98 16.36 6.57
CA THR A 267 -7.87 16.93 7.92
C THR A 267 -7.15 18.27 7.88
N ASP A 268 -7.72 19.28 8.55
CA ASP A 268 -7.07 20.56 8.79
C ASP A 268 -6.01 20.45 9.90
N ASP A 269 -6.17 19.50 10.81
CA ASP A 269 -5.23 19.10 11.84
C ASP A 269 -4.27 18.00 11.34
N TRP A 270 -2.97 18.16 11.57
CA TRP A 270 -1.89 17.34 11.00
C TRP A 270 -1.76 15.92 11.59
N ASN A 271 -2.46 15.59 12.68
CA ASN A 271 -2.31 14.30 13.35
C ASN A 271 -3.63 13.65 13.83
N PHE A 272 -4.77 14.22 13.45
CA PHE A 272 -6.09 13.74 13.81
C PHE A 272 -6.43 12.41 13.11
N ARG A 273 -6.97 11.44 13.84
CA ARG A 273 -7.24 10.05 13.40
C ARG A 273 -8.72 9.69 13.55
N PRO A 274 -9.53 9.77 12.51
CA PRO A 274 -10.93 9.35 12.53
C PRO A 274 -11.05 7.89 12.07
N ASP A 275 -11.28 6.96 12.98
CA ASP A 275 -11.62 5.58 12.65
C ASP A 275 -13.11 5.47 12.32
N PHE A 276 -13.46 5.68 11.05
CA PHE A 276 -14.83 5.66 10.54
C PHE A 276 -15.13 4.35 9.83
N ARG A 277 -16.13 3.62 10.30
CA ARG A 277 -16.50 2.30 9.81
C ARG A 277 -18.01 2.10 9.69
N ILE A 278 -18.42 1.21 8.79
CA ILE A 278 -19.77 0.62 8.76
C ILE A 278 -19.63 -0.89 8.78
N ASN A 279 -20.24 -1.54 9.80
CA ASN A 279 -20.14 -2.99 9.99
C ASN A 279 -18.70 -3.50 9.88
N GLU A 280 -17.77 -2.85 10.56
CA GLU A 280 -16.32 -3.11 10.58
C GLU A 280 -15.57 -2.79 9.27
N GLN A 281 -16.24 -2.32 8.22
CA GLN A 281 -15.58 -1.94 6.97
C GLN A 281 -15.12 -0.47 7.03
N PRO A 282 -13.87 -0.16 6.63
CA PRO A 282 -13.29 1.17 6.75
C PRO A 282 -13.87 2.15 5.72
N MET A 283 -13.60 3.45 5.92
CA MET A 283 -13.91 4.48 4.91
C MET A 283 -13.36 4.09 3.54
N GLY A 284 -14.07 4.48 2.47
CA GLY A 284 -13.79 4.11 1.08
C GLY A 284 -14.44 2.80 0.62
N SER A 285 -14.96 1.99 1.54
CA SER A 285 -15.58 0.69 1.20
C SER A 285 -16.89 0.84 0.43
N ILE A 286 -17.11 -0.08 -0.52
CA ILE A 286 -18.36 -0.27 -1.25
C ILE A 286 -18.85 -1.67 -0.90
N ILE A 287 -19.93 -1.78 -0.11
CA ILE A 287 -20.33 -3.03 0.52
C ILE A 287 -21.82 -3.32 0.34
N GLU A 288 -22.14 -4.61 0.23
CA GLU A 288 -23.48 -5.13 0.12
C GLU A 288 -23.68 -6.22 1.19
N GLN A 289 -24.52 -5.95 2.19
CA GLN A 289 -24.69 -6.84 3.33
C GLN A 289 -26.16 -6.93 3.77
N ALA A 290 -26.52 -8.00 4.46
CA ALA A 290 -27.81 -8.14 5.09
C ALA A 290 -27.95 -7.22 6.32
N GLY A 291 -29.17 -6.73 6.57
CA GLY A 291 -29.51 -5.92 7.72
C GLY A 291 -29.19 -4.43 7.58
N ASN A 292 -29.26 -3.73 8.67
CA ASN A 292 -29.06 -2.28 8.71
C ASN A 292 -27.57 -1.92 8.89
N PRO A 293 -27.08 -0.82 8.27
CA PRO A 293 -25.74 -0.31 8.52
C PRO A 293 -25.61 0.19 9.97
N THR A 294 -24.61 -0.30 10.67
CA THR A 294 -24.17 0.23 11.95
C THR A 294 -22.90 1.04 11.74
N ILE A 295 -23.04 2.34 11.88
CA ILE A 295 -21.99 3.33 11.67
C ILE A 295 -21.25 3.50 12.99
N PHE A 296 -19.94 3.37 12.96
CA PHE A 296 -19.04 3.60 14.08
C PHE A 296 -18.03 4.66 13.71
N ILE A 297 -17.71 5.54 14.65
CA ILE A 297 -16.60 6.48 14.56
C ILE A 297 -15.90 6.58 15.90
N ASP A 298 -14.58 6.52 15.87
CA ASP A 298 -13.69 6.80 17.00
C ASP A 298 -12.60 7.78 16.56
N CYS A 299 -12.52 8.91 17.25
CA CYS A 299 -11.65 10.01 16.92
C CYS A 299 -10.55 10.11 17.97
N ILE A 300 -9.30 10.02 17.52
CA ILE A 300 -8.11 10.18 18.36
C ILE A 300 -7.34 11.39 17.85
N ASP A 301 -7.18 12.36 18.73
CA ASP A 301 -6.30 13.49 18.55
C ASP A 301 -5.08 13.29 19.46
N LEU A 302 -3.89 13.46 18.91
CA LEU A 302 -2.65 13.31 19.67
C LEU A 302 -2.30 14.59 20.44
N ASP A 303 -2.89 15.72 20.06
CA ASP A 303 -2.75 17.01 20.73
C ASP A 303 -3.82 17.14 21.82
N ILE A 304 -3.50 16.69 23.01
CA ILE A 304 -4.42 16.56 24.15
C ILE A 304 -5.12 17.87 24.57
N SER A 305 -4.68 19.01 24.07
CA SER A 305 -5.30 20.32 24.29
C SER A 305 -6.45 20.59 23.32
N GLU A 306 -6.51 19.87 22.22
CA GLU A 306 -7.53 20.00 21.21
C GLU A 306 -8.69 19.05 21.48
N THR A 307 -9.90 19.52 21.32
CA THR A 307 -11.09 18.75 21.67
C THR A 307 -12.15 18.87 20.59
N ILE A 308 -12.92 17.81 20.43
CA ILE A 308 -14.01 17.77 19.45
C ILE A 308 -15.18 18.62 19.93
N ASN A 309 -15.61 19.54 19.07
CA ASN A 309 -16.84 20.30 19.25
C ASN A 309 -18.06 19.43 18.92
N TYR A 310 -18.07 18.83 17.70
CA TYR A 310 -19.11 17.88 17.31
C TYR A 310 -18.65 16.96 16.18
N ILE A 311 -19.32 15.79 16.11
CA ILE A 311 -19.27 14.84 15.01
C ILE A 311 -20.65 14.84 14.34
N SER A 312 -20.71 15.10 13.04
CA SER A 312 -21.92 14.97 12.23
C SER A 312 -21.77 13.82 11.25
N ILE A 313 -22.74 12.92 11.21
CA ILE A 313 -22.82 11.85 10.22
C ILE A 313 -23.83 12.27 9.15
N TYR A 314 -23.44 12.16 7.91
CA TYR A 314 -24.27 12.47 6.73
C TYR A 314 -24.56 11.20 5.93
N TYR A 315 -25.68 11.19 5.23
CA TYR A 315 -26.05 10.14 4.31
C TYR A 315 -26.68 10.72 3.03
N GLY A 316 -26.51 10.04 1.94
CA GLY A 316 -27.12 10.41 0.66
C GLY A 316 -27.38 9.19 -0.22
N VAL A 317 -28.25 9.35 -1.21
CA VAL A 317 -28.57 8.31 -2.19
C VAL A 317 -27.73 8.55 -3.43
N PRO A 318 -26.85 7.62 -3.84
CA PRO A 318 -26.03 7.77 -5.05
C PRO A 318 -26.93 7.96 -6.30
N GLY A 319 -26.56 8.86 -7.20
CA GLY A 319 -27.29 9.08 -8.44
C GLY A 319 -28.65 9.78 -8.31
N SER A 320 -29.06 10.16 -7.11
CA SER A 320 -30.38 10.82 -6.88
C SER A 320 -30.42 12.28 -7.33
N GLY A 321 -29.29 12.91 -7.56
CA GLY A 321 -29.17 14.35 -7.78
C GLY A 321 -29.42 15.21 -6.54
N VAL A 322 -29.70 14.59 -5.36
CA VAL A 322 -30.00 15.26 -4.10
C VAL A 322 -28.75 15.24 -3.21
N ALA A 323 -28.45 16.37 -2.58
CA ALA A 323 -27.33 16.46 -1.65
C ALA A 323 -27.57 15.62 -0.39
N ALA A 324 -26.48 15.15 0.22
CA ALA A 324 -26.55 14.42 1.49
C ALA A 324 -27.26 15.23 2.59
N ALA A 325 -28.04 14.52 3.41
CA ALA A 325 -28.68 15.07 4.61
C ALA A 325 -27.89 14.64 5.85
N GLN A 326 -27.95 15.47 6.89
CA GLN A 326 -27.41 15.11 8.18
C GLN A 326 -28.28 14.02 8.84
N LEU A 327 -27.68 12.88 9.16
CA LEU A 327 -28.33 11.77 9.83
C LEU A 327 -28.41 11.99 11.34
N THR A 328 -27.27 12.39 11.92
CA THR A 328 -27.16 12.69 13.36
C THR A 328 -26.00 13.63 13.62
N GLN A 329 -26.03 14.28 14.80
CA GLN A 329 -24.91 15.07 15.30
C GLN A 329 -24.73 14.82 16.80
N ILE A 330 -23.49 14.63 17.21
CA ILE A 330 -23.08 14.32 18.58
C ILE A 330 -22.03 15.34 18.98
N GLY A 331 -22.28 16.04 20.11
CA GLY A 331 -21.38 17.08 20.63
C GLY A 331 -20.45 16.57 21.71
N GLY A 332 -19.21 17.07 21.73
CA GLY A 332 -18.26 16.90 22.83
C GLY A 332 -17.87 15.47 23.16
N GLN A 333 -17.95 14.56 22.21
CA GLN A 333 -17.57 13.15 22.38
C GLN A 333 -16.61 12.73 21.26
N ASN A 334 -15.69 11.84 21.58
CA ASN A 334 -14.72 11.29 20.62
C ASN A 334 -15.26 10.07 19.87
N THR A 335 -16.28 9.39 20.44
CA THR A 335 -16.82 8.16 19.86
C THR A 335 -18.32 8.29 19.64
N ALA A 336 -18.80 7.67 18.56
CA ALA A 336 -20.22 7.56 18.26
C ALA A 336 -20.54 6.23 17.59
N THR A 337 -21.72 5.70 17.89
CA THR A 337 -22.30 4.56 17.18
C THR A 337 -23.74 4.87 16.82
N TYR A 338 -24.12 4.63 15.58
CA TYR A 338 -25.47 4.88 15.09
C TYR A 338 -25.90 3.81 14.08
N THR A 339 -27.08 3.23 14.28
CA THR A 339 -27.67 2.30 13.31
C THR A 339 -28.75 3.01 12.51
N HIS A 340 -28.56 3.11 11.20
CA HIS A 340 -29.56 3.69 10.29
C HIS A 340 -30.49 2.58 9.78
N THR A 341 -31.81 2.76 9.99
CA THR A 341 -32.80 1.80 9.48
C THR A 341 -33.11 2.11 8.03
N ILE A 342 -32.78 1.19 7.13
CA ILE A 342 -33.04 1.28 5.70
C ILE A 342 -33.79 0.03 5.21
N LEU A 343 -34.42 0.10 4.03
CA LEU A 343 -35.14 -1.03 3.46
C LEU A 343 -34.18 -1.94 2.66
N ASP A 344 -34.59 -3.20 2.49
CA ASP A 344 -33.90 -4.14 1.60
C ASP A 344 -33.85 -3.61 0.16
N GLY A 345 -32.68 -3.66 -0.47
CA GLY A 345 -32.41 -3.11 -1.79
C GLY A 345 -32.04 -1.62 -1.82
N GLU A 346 -32.09 -0.91 -0.70
CA GLU A 346 -31.66 0.50 -0.68
C GLU A 346 -30.14 0.63 -0.57
N THR A 347 -29.60 1.62 -1.27
CA THR A 347 -28.18 1.99 -1.27
C THR A 347 -28.01 3.43 -0.78
N TYR A 348 -27.11 3.62 0.15
CA TYR A 348 -26.73 4.94 0.67
C TYR A 348 -25.20 5.06 0.73
N TYR A 349 -24.68 6.28 0.59
CA TYR A 349 -23.34 6.62 1.01
C TYR A 349 -23.37 7.38 2.32
N TYR A 350 -22.35 7.16 3.16
CA TYR A 350 -22.23 7.77 4.48
C TYR A 350 -20.84 8.36 4.65
N TYR A 351 -20.74 9.55 5.22
CA TYR A 351 -19.47 10.15 5.63
C TYR A 351 -19.63 10.93 6.94
N ALA A 352 -18.51 11.16 7.62
CA ALA A 352 -18.49 11.98 8.82
C ALA A 352 -17.81 13.33 8.53
N ARG A 353 -18.33 14.39 9.17
CA ARG A 353 -17.68 15.67 9.36
C ARG A 353 -17.45 15.87 10.85
N ILE A 354 -16.21 16.06 11.23
CA ILE A 354 -15.78 16.35 12.59
C ILE A 354 -15.30 17.80 12.61
N VAL A 355 -15.68 18.51 13.66
CA VAL A 355 -15.24 19.90 13.89
C VAL A 355 -14.64 19.98 15.28
N GLN A 356 -13.42 20.50 15.39
CA GLN A 356 -12.74 20.75 16.65
C GLN A 356 -13.10 22.12 17.22
N MET A 357 -12.77 22.36 18.48
CA MET A 357 -13.16 23.60 19.18
C MET A 357 -12.42 24.85 18.67
N ASP A 358 -11.27 24.68 18.07
CA ASP A 358 -10.50 25.74 17.41
C ASP A 358 -10.98 26.05 15.99
N GLY A 359 -11.81 25.18 15.42
CA GLY A 359 -12.45 25.34 14.12
C GLY A 359 -11.91 24.44 13.02
N ASP A 360 -10.94 23.59 13.31
CA ASP A 360 -10.42 22.62 12.35
C ASP A 360 -11.50 21.63 11.93
N GLU A 361 -11.50 21.30 10.64
CA GLU A 361 -12.49 20.44 10.01
C GLU A 361 -11.83 19.17 9.46
N ILE A 362 -12.45 18.06 9.76
CA ILE A 362 -12.05 16.74 9.27
C ILE A 362 -13.22 16.11 8.52
N PHE A 363 -12.97 15.58 7.32
CA PHE A 363 -13.95 14.89 6.50
C PHE A 363 -13.46 13.50 6.12
N THR A 364 -14.21 12.46 6.48
CA THR A 364 -13.90 11.09 6.06
C THR A 364 -14.33 10.85 4.61
N SER A 365 -13.61 10.00 3.88
CA SER A 365 -14.15 9.41 2.66
C SER A 365 -15.42 8.61 2.96
N PRO A 366 -16.36 8.53 2.01
CA PRO A 366 -17.62 7.83 2.24
C PRO A 366 -17.46 6.32 2.30
N ILE A 367 -18.46 5.67 2.89
CA ILE A 367 -18.72 4.25 2.75
C ILE A 367 -20.06 4.10 2.04
N TRP A 368 -20.10 3.32 0.96
CA TRP A 368 -21.33 2.98 0.25
C TRP A 368 -21.85 1.66 0.77
N TYR A 369 -23.08 1.67 1.24
CA TYR A 369 -23.74 0.50 1.82
C TYR A 369 -25.04 0.21 1.09
N THR A 370 -25.13 -1.02 0.56
CA THR A 370 -26.37 -1.57 0.02
C THR A 370 -26.90 -2.63 0.99
N ARG A 371 -28.14 -2.47 1.44
CA ARG A 371 -28.80 -3.55 2.18
C ARG A 371 -29.31 -4.61 1.21
N ASN A 372 -28.85 -5.84 1.38
CA ASN A 372 -29.31 -6.99 0.60
C ASN A 372 -29.51 -8.18 1.55
N ASP A 373 -30.75 -8.40 1.98
CA ASP A 373 -31.09 -9.42 2.98
C ASP A 373 -30.98 -10.86 2.41
N VAL A 374 -30.80 -11.03 1.10
CA VAL A 374 -30.54 -12.32 0.44
C VAL A 374 -29.06 -12.55 0.12
N GLN A 375 -28.18 -11.61 0.49
CA GLN A 375 -26.74 -11.76 0.31
C GLN A 375 -26.20 -12.99 1.05
N THR A 376 -25.48 -13.84 0.35
CA THR A 376 -24.88 -15.09 0.89
C THR A 376 -23.38 -14.99 1.08
N GLU A 377 -22.73 -14.01 0.45
CA GLU A 377 -21.32 -13.75 0.70
C GLU A 377 -21.11 -13.13 2.07
N VAL A 378 -19.99 -13.48 2.68
CA VAL A 378 -19.57 -12.91 3.96
C VAL A 378 -18.24 -12.20 3.76
N VAL A 379 -17.96 -11.20 4.60
CA VAL A 379 -16.67 -10.52 4.60
C VAL A 379 -15.54 -11.55 4.70
N PRO A 380 -14.53 -11.52 3.82
CA PRO A 380 -13.46 -12.51 3.84
C PRO A 380 -12.67 -12.51 5.15
N THR A 381 -12.48 -13.67 5.76
CA THR A 381 -11.43 -13.87 6.75
C THR A 381 -10.14 -14.10 6.00
N VAL A 382 -9.18 -13.20 6.15
CA VAL A 382 -7.96 -13.19 5.34
C VAL A 382 -6.80 -13.78 6.14
N HIS A 383 -6.13 -14.75 5.54
CA HIS A 383 -4.91 -15.33 6.05
C HIS A 383 -4.12 -15.95 4.90
N PHE A 384 -2.80 -16.01 5.03
CA PHE A 384 -1.92 -16.77 4.15
C PHE A 384 -0.79 -17.42 4.94
N SER A 385 -0.22 -18.45 4.37
CA SER A 385 0.93 -19.16 4.91
C SER A 385 2.11 -19.16 3.92
N VAL A 386 3.30 -19.27 4.47
CA VAL A 386 4.55 -19.51 3.77
C VAL A 386 5.19 -20.78 4.34
N LEU A 387 5.77 -21.62 3.49
CA LEU A 387 6.27 -22.94 3.90
C LEU A 387 7.43 -22.87 4.91
N ALA A 388 8.22 -21.81 4.85
CA ALA A 388 9.32 -21.51 5.78
C ALA A 388 9.41 -20.00 6.04
N ASN A 389 9.79 -19.63 7.24
CA ASN A 389 10.19 -18.27 7.62
C ASN A 389 11.25 -18.42 8.73
N PRO A 390 12.54 -18.09 8.49
CA PRO A 390 13.06 -17.35 7.36
C PRO A 390 13.11 -18.09 6.02
N VAL A 391 13.15 -17.31 4.93
CA VAL A 391 13.35 -17.76 3.54
C VAL A 391 14.71 -17.30 3.01
N CYS A 392 15.13 -17.82 1.85
CA CYS A 392 16.44 -17.51 1.29
C CYS A 392 16.36 -16.44 0.20
N VAL A 393 17.39 -15.55 0.15
CA VAL A 393 17.59 -14.59 -0.94
C VAL A 393 17.61 -15.28 -2.30
N GLY A 394 16.87 -14.74 -3.27
CA GLY A 394 16.86 -15.21 -4.66
C GLY A 394 16.09 -16.51 -4.91
N GLU A 395 15.68 -17.22 -3.86
CA GLU A 395 14.90 -18.45 -4.02
C GLU A 395 13.40 -18.14 -4.22
N PRO A 396 12.71 -18.87 -5.10
CA PRO A 396 11.28 -18.75 -5.27
C PRO A 396 10.51 -19.18 -4.02
N VAL A 397 9.67 -18.30 -3.50
CA VAL A 397 8.83 -18.52 -2.32
C VAL A 397 7.36 -18.56 -2.74
N GLN A 398 6.68 -19.66 -2.45
CA GLN A 398 5.25 -19.80 -2.68
C GLN A 398 4.48 -19.23 -1.50
N LEU A 399 3.61 -18.24 -1.76
CA LEU A 399 2.62 -17.75 -0.80
C LEU A 399 1.31 -18.48 -1.06
N THR A 400 0.68 -18.98 0.00
CA THR A 400 -0.57 -19.76 -0.11
C THR A 400 -1.66 -19.08 0.70
N TYR A 401 -2.69 -18.57 0.01
CA TYR A 401 -3.89 -18.07 0.66
C TYR A 401 -4.69 -19.24 1.26
N ASP A 402 -4.99 -19.15 2.53
CA ASP A 402 -5.75 -20.16 3.28
C ASP A 402 -6.90 -19.53 4.11
N GLY A 403 -7.37 -18.34 3.72
CA GLY A 403 -8.54 -17.67 4.27
C GLY A 403 -9.87 -18.19 3.69
N THR A 404 -10.91 -17.38 3.81
CA THR A 404 -12.26 -17.72 3.31
C THR A 404 -12.25 -17.98 1.81
N ALA A 405 -12.73 -19.15 1.38
CA ALA A 405 -12.94 -19.46 -0.02
C ALA A 405 -14.20 -18.73 -0.55
N GLY A 406 -14.19 -18.35 -1.82
CA GLY A 406 -15.33 -17.68 -2.46
C GLY A 406 -14.95 -16.93 -3.73
N THR A 407 -15.86 -16.09 -4.21
CA THR A 407 -15.63 -15.18 -5.34
C THR A 407 -14.86 -13.96 -4.84
N ASN A 408 -13.55 -14.10 -4.65
CA ASN A 408 -12.72 -13.06 -4.09
C ASN A 408 -11.81 -12.43 -5.15
N ALA A 409 -11.63 -11.10 -5.06
CA ALA A 409 -10.53 -10.42 -5.70
C ALA A 409 -9.34 -10.34 -4.73
N TYR A 410 -8.13 -10.48 -5.26
CA TYR A 410 -6.89 -10.50 -4.48
C TYR A 410 -5.98 -9.37 -4.93
N PHE A 411 -5.33 -8.73 -3.96
CA PHE A 411 -4.21 -7.83 -4.21
C PHE A 411 -3.12 -8.08 -3.17
N TRP A 412 -1.97 -8.54 -3.64
CA TRP A 412 -0.78 -8.73 -2.83
C TRP A 412 0.12 -7.51 -2.95
N SER A 413 0.42 -6.92 -1.82
CA SER A 413 1.36 -5.81 -1.63
C SER A 413 2.64 -6.35 -1.02
N PHE A 414 3.76 -5.98 -1.58
CA PHE A 414 5.08 -6.40 -1.12
C PHE A 414 5.95 -5.18 -0.87
N SER A 415 6.85 -5.28 0.13
CA SER A 415 7.95 -4.34 0.33
C SER A 415 8.84 -4.22 -0.90
N ALA A 416 9.58 -3.14 -1.01
CA ALA A 416 10.58 -2.95 -2.06
C ALA A 416 11.61 -4.09 -2.08
N GLY A 417 12.06 -4.48 -3.28
CA GLY A 417 13.01 -5.60 -3.45
C GLY A 417 12.37 -6.98 -3.60
N VAL A 418 11.03 -7.06 -3.67
CA VAL A 418 10.29 -8.29 -3.97
C VAL A 418 9.89 -8.31 -5.44
N THR A 419 10.00 -9.45 -6.11
CA THR A 419 9.58 -9.66 -7.49
C THR A 419 8.55 -10.79 -7.57
N PRO A 420 7.39 -10.57 -8.22
CA PRO A 420 6.90 -9.31 -8.79
C PRO A 420 6.64 -8.23 -7.71
N GLU A 421 6.54 -6.96 -8.10
CA GLU A 421 6.30 -5.84 -7.19
C GLU A 421 4.93 -5.93 -6.48
N TYR A 422 3.93 -6.51 -7.13
CA TYR A 422 2.60 -6.85 -6.59
C TYR A 422 2.01 -8.04 -7.35
N SER A 423 0.91 -8.62 -6.84
CA SER A 423 0.22 -9.70 -7.54
C SER A 423 -1.29 -9.66 -7.29
N THR A 424 -2.07 -10.10 -8.28
CA THR A 424 -3.52 -10.33 -8.17
C THR A 424 -3.88 -11.81 -8.21
N GLN A 425 -2.89 -12.69 -8.22
CA GLN A 425 -3.12 -14.14 -8.17
C GLN A 425 -3.44 -14.58 -6.75
N PRO A 426 -4.32 -15.58 -6.54
CA PRO A 426 -4.65 -16.06 -5.19
C PRO A 426 -3.44 -16.65 -4.45
N ASN A 427 -2.51 -17.27 -5.16
CA ASN A 427 -1.32 -17.92 -4.60
C ASN A 427 -0.08 -17.54 -5.42
N PRO A 428 0.49 -16.34 -5.23
CA PRO A 428 1.64 -15.91 -6.01
C PRO A 428 2.94 -16.60 -5.56
N GLN A 429 3.88 -16.69 -6.49
CA GLN A 429 5.27 -16.99 -6.21
C GLN A 429 6.09 -15.73 -6.28
N VAL A 430 6.95 -15.50 -5.30
CA VAL A 430 7.78 -14.30 -5.18
C VAL A 430 9.24 -14.65 -4.95
N THR A 431 10.14 -13.69 -5.25
CA THR A 431 11.57 -13.76 -4.91
C THR A 431 11.99 -12.46 -4.22
N PHE A 432 12.95 -12.58 -3.28
CA PHE A 432 13.49 -11.46 -2.52
C PHE A 432 14.92 -11.18 -2.97
N SER A 433 15.26 -9.92 -3.26
CA SER A 433 16.55 -9.54 -3.83
C SER A 433 17.70 -9.49 -2.83
N GLU A 434 17.42 -9.25 -1.55
CA GLU A 434 18.41 -9.05 -0.50
C GLU A 434 17.94 -9.65 0.83
N ALA A 435 18.87 -9.82 1.79
CA ALA A 435 18.53 -10.21 3.15
C ALA A 435 17.88 -9.03 3.91
N GLY A 436 16.86 -9.32 4.70
CA GLY A 436 16.11 -8.30 5.43
C GLY A 436 14.77 -8.81 5.95
N VAL A 437 13.95 -7.89 6.45
CA VAL A 437 12.56 -8.15 6.82
C VAL A 437 11.66 -7.42 5.83
N TYR A 438 10.72 -8.14 5.26
CA TYR A 438 9.81 -7.64 4.21
C TYR A 438 8.37 -7.76 4.69
N HIS A 439 7.59 -6.70 4.54
CA HIS A 439 6.14 -6.78 4.72
C HIS A 439 5.50 -7.43 3.51
N VAL A 440 4.71 -8.46 3.76
CA VAL A 440 3.87 -9.12 2.77
C VAL A 440 2.44 -8.98 3.24
N THR A 441 1.63 -8.26 2.48
CA THR A 441 0.21 -8.03 2.79
C THR A 441 -0.64 -8.59 1.66
N VAL A 442 -1.67 -9.34 1.99
CA VAL A 442 -2.74 -9.69 1.04
C VAL A 442 -4.03 -8.99 1.43
N TYR A 443 -4.61 -8.28 0.49
CA TYR A 443 -5.96 -7.74 0.55
C TYR A 443 -6.88 -8.65 -0.21
N VAL A 444 -8.03 -8.96 0.35
CA VAL A 444 -9.05 -9.82 -0.26
C VAL A 444 -10.39 -9.13 -0.12
N GLU A 445 -11.14 -9.05 -1.21
CA GLU A 445 -12.44 -8.39 -1.24
C GLU A 445 -13.49 -9.20 -2.02
N ASN A 446 -14.72 -9.05 -1.60
CA ASN A 446 -15.93 -9.49 -2.32
C ASN A 446 -17.04 -8.45 -2.13
N SER A 447 -18.26 -8.74 -2.57
CA SER A 447 -19.38 -7.79 -2.45
C SER A 447 -19.75 -7.48 -0.99
N ALA A 448 -19.53 -8.39 -0.05
CA ALA A 448 -19.84 -8.17 1.37
C ALA A 448 -18.82 -7.27 2.08
N GLY A 449 -17.62 -7.11 1.53
CA GLY A 449 -16.58 -6.26 2.09
C GLY A 449 -15.18 -6.77 1.81
N SER A 450 -14.22 -6.20 2.52
CA SER A 450 -12.79 -6.50 2.36
C SER A 450 -12.14 -6.85 3.69
N GLY A 451 -11.00 -7.52 3.58
CA GLY A 451 -10.10 -7.78 4.68
C GLY A 451 -8.65 -7.80 4.20
N TYR A 452 -7.71 -7.78 5.13
CA TYR A 452 -6.30 -7.97 4.81
C TYR A 452 -5.61 -8.83 5.88
N TYR A 453 -4.47 -9.37 5.51
CA TYR A 453 -3.53 -9.99 6.45
C TYR A 453 -2.12 -9.59 6.05
N SER A 454 -1.34 -9.12 7.03
CA SER A 454 0.05 -8.71 6.85
C SER A 454 0.97 -9.57 7.71
N LEU A 455 2.05 -10.08 7.11
CA LEU A 455 3.04 -10.90 7.79
C LEU A 455 4.45 -10.41 7.43
N PRO A 456 5.32 -10.11 8.42
CA PRO A 456 6.72 -9.87 8.15
C PRO A 456 7.43 -11.18 7.80
N ILE A 457 8.09 -11.23 6.63
CA ILE A 457 8.90 -12.35 6.19
C ILE A 457 10.38 -11.99 6.37
N THR A 458 11.08 -12.80 7.15
CA THR A 458 12.53 -12.68 7.30
C THR A 458 13.22 -13.38 6.14
N VAL A 459 14.10 -12.67 5.46
CA VAL A 459 14.92 -13.18 4.36
C VAL A 459 16.36 -13.20 4.79
N GLU A 460 17.01 -14.35 4.68
CA GLU A 460 18.40 -14.54 5.04
C GLU A 460 19.23 -14.83 3.80
N GLY A 461 20.49 -14.40 3.82
CA GLY A 461 21.50 -14.94 2.89
C GLY A 461 21.75 -16.38 3.29
N CYS A 462 20.84 -17.29 2.90
CA CYS A 462 21.12 -18.68 3.09
C CYS A 462 22.45 -18.96 2.38
N ALA A 463 23.38 -19.59 3.08
CA ALA A 463 24.50 -20.21 2.42
C ALA A 463 23.90 -21.30 1.50
N GLY A 464 23.33 -20.83 0.40
CA GLY A 464 22.88 -21.69 -0.69
C GLY A 464 24.10 -22.50 -1.11
N VAL A 465 23.86 -23.67 -1.62
CA VAL A 465 24.86 -24.36 -2.42
C VAL A 465 25.39 -23.33 -3.41
N VAL A 466 26.53 -22.71 -3.11
CA VAL A 466 27.18 -21.84 -4.07
C VAL A 466 27.60 -22.79 -5.18
N ASP A 467 26.87 -22.74 -6.29
CA ASP A 467 27.29 -23.42 -7.50
C ASP A 467 28.51 -22.66 -8.04
N HIS A 468 29.66 -22.98 -7.48
CA HIS A 468 30.92 -22.39 -7.88
C HIS A 468 31.37 -22.85 -9.27
N GLY A 469 30.49 -23.55 -10.03
CA GLY A 469 30.86 -24.19 -11.29
C GLY A 469 31.90 -25.32 -11.09
N LEU A 470 32.04 -25.79 -9.84
CA LEU A 470 33.04 -26.77 -9.44
C LEU A 470 32.57 -28.23 -9.63
N GLY A 471 31.38 -28.42 -10.20
CA GLY A 471 30.88 -29.74 -10.56
C GLY A 471 30.41 -30.58 -9.37
N TYR A 472 30.10 -30.00 -8.20
CA TYR A 472 29.48 -30.72 -7.08
C TYR A 472 28.49 -29.81 -6.30
N LYS A 473 27.57 -30.44 -5.53
CA LYS A 473 26.60 -29.80 -4.63
C LYS A 473 26.46 -30.57 -3.33
N ILE A 474 26.40 -29.87 -2.19
CA ILE A 474 26.17 -30.44 -0.86
C ILE A 474 24.84 -29.93 -0.31
N TYR A 475 23.92 -30.82 -0.02
CA TYR A 475 22.60 -30.46 0.52
C TYR A 475 21.97 -31.57 1.37
N PRO A 476 21.03 -31.24 2.30
CA PRO A 476 20.70 -29.91 2.75
C PRO A 476 21.82 -29.28 3.60
N ASN A 477 21.86 -27.96 3.65
CA ASN A 477 22.71 -27.19 4.56
C ASN A 477 21.92 -25.92 4.98
N PRO A 478 21.44 -25.82 6.23
CA PRO A 478 21.72 -26.72 7.38
C PRO A 478 21.15 -28.14 7.24
N ALA A 479 21.76 -29.08 7.94
CA ALA A 479 21.38 -30.50 7.93
C ALA A 479 21.24 -31.04 9.36
N SER A 480 20.37 -32.05 9.56
CA SER A 480 20.11 -32.62 10.88
C SER A 480 20.56 -34.09 11.03
N THR A 481 20.41 -34.90 9.97
CA THR A 481 20.67 -36.35 10.03
C THR A 481 21.65 -36.81 8.97
N GLN A 482 21.57 -36.28 7.77
CA GLN A 482 22.42 -36.64 6.65
C GLN A 482 22.60 -35.49 5.66
N ILE A 483 23.67 -35.52 4.89
CA ILE A 483 23.88 -34.68 3.72
C ILE A 483 24.04 -35.51 2.48
N THR A 484 23.62 -34.98 1.36
CA THR A 484 23.86 -35.50 0.04
C THR A 484 24.93 -34.69 -0.65
N ILE A 485 25.90 -35.32 -1.23
CA ILE A 485 26.91 -34.73 -2.10
C ILE A 485 26.61 -35.22 -3.51
N ALA A 486 26.06 -34.35 -4.35
CA ALA A 486 25.83 -34.61 -5.76
C ALA A 486 27.04 -34.09 -6.55
N MET A 487 27.51 -34.85 -7.53
CA MET A 487 28.72 -34.55 -8.30
C MET A 487 28.47 -34.72 -9.77
N ASP A 488 29.10 -33.87 -10.60
CA ASP A 488 29.13 -34.08 -12.04
C ASP A 488 30.14 -35.18 -12.41
N ALA A 489 29.83 -35.94 -13.44
CA ALA A 489 30.71 -37.03 -13.89
C ALA A 489 32.13 -36.58 -14.32
N SER A 490 32.33 -35.28 -14.47
CA SER A 490 33.62 -34.66 -14.80
C SER A 490 34.52 -34.30 -13.58
N THR A 491 34.01 -34.47 -12.35
CA THR A 491 34.74 -34.12 -11.11
C THR A 491 34.94 -35.35 -10.23
N PRO A 492 36.03 -36.11 -10.42
CA PRO A 492 36.26 -37.34 -9.67
C PRO A 492 36.80 -37.06 -8.26
N PHE A 493 35.92 -36.82 -7.31
CA PHE A 493 36.27 -36.90 -5.90
C PHE A 493 36.25 -38.38 -5.48
N THR A 494 37.22 -38.76 -4.66
CA THR A 494 37.42 -40.14 -4.18
C THR A 494 37.15 -40.29 -2.69
N GLY A 495 37.04 -39.17 -1.96
CA GLY A 495 36.77 -39.21 -0.53
C GLY A 495 36.09 -37.97 -0.02
N VAL A 496 35.32 -38.12 1.06
CA VAL A 496 34.70 -37.03 1.82
C VAL A 496 35.09 -37.15 3.29
N GLU A 497 35.42 -36.04 3.92
CA GLU A 497 35.70 -35.91 5.33
C GLU A 497 34.86 -34.80 5.96
N LEU A 498 34.39 -35.06 7.18
CA LEU A 498 33.74 -34.06 8.00
C LEU A 498 34.74 -33.62 9.09
N ILE A 499 34.94 -32.30 9.19
CA ILE A 499 35.95 -31.68 10.07
C ILE A 499 35.24 -30.79 11.07
N ASP A 500 35.53 -30.90 12.36
CA ASP A 500 34.95 -30.06 13.39
C ASP A 500 35.59 -28.66 13.45
N ALA A 501 35.03 -27.77 14.27
CA ALA A 501 35.52 -26.40 14.47
C ALA A 501 36.96 -26.32 15.01
N PHE A 502 37.53 -27.45 15.53
CA PHE A 502 38.91 -27.53 16.01
C PHE A 502 39.86 -28.10 14.95
N GLY A 503 39.38 -28.35 13.72
CA GLY A 503 40.16 -28.88 12.61
C GLY A 503 40.38 -30.40 12.68
N ARG A 504 39.63 -31.13 13.50
CA ARG A 504 39.74 -32.61 13.61
C ARG A 504 38.79 -33.26 12.66
N VAL A 505 39.24 -34.26 11.92
CA VAL A 505 38.38 -35.12 11.11
C VAL A 505 37.53 -35.99 12.05
N VAL A 506 36.20 -35.81 12.03
CA VAL A 506 35.26 -36.51 12.90
C VAL A 506 34.65 -37.72 12.22
N THR A 507 34.62 -37.73 10.91
CA THR A 507 34.28 -38.93 10.06
C THR A 507 34.86 -38.77 8.67
N SER A 508 35.11 -39.90 8.00
CA SER A 508 35.52 -39.94 6.60
C SER A 508 34.86 -41.11 5.89
N GLN A 509 34.62 -40.98 4.60
CA GLN A 509 34.00 -42.00 3.75
C GLN A 509 34.61 -41.94 2.35
N ASP A 510 34.90 -43.07 1.75
CA ASP A 510 35.27 -43.17 0.34
C ASP A 510 34.04 -42.96 -0.56
N ILE A 511 34.23 -42.29 -1.68
CA ILE A 511 33.18 -42.03 -2.67
C ILE A 511 33.23 -43.10 -3.74
N GLU A 512 32.33 -44.08 -3.66
CA GLU A 512 32.21 -45.16 -4.62
C GLU A 512 31.35 -44.79 -5.82
N ASN A 513 30.36 -43.92 -5.62
CA ASN A 513 29.46 -43.41 -6.68
C ASN A 513 29.79 -41.94 -6.98
N HIS A 514 30.35 -41.69 -8.15
CA HIS A 514 30.77 -40.37 -8.59
C HIS A 514 29.63 -39.43 -8.99
N GLU A 515 28.37 -39.88 -8.99
CA GLU A 515 27.21 -38.99 -9.23
C GLU A 515 26.58 -38.51 -7.91
N LYS A 516 26.59 -39.38 -6.87
CA LYS A 516 25.93 -39.05 -5.61
C LYS A 516 26.47 -39.87 -4.45
N THR A 517 26.82 -39.22 -3.35
CA THR A 517 27.20 -39.83 -2.08
C THR A 517 26.38 -39.25 -0.92
N ILE A 518 26.01 -40.07 0.05
CA ILE A 518 25.28 -39.66 1.25
C ILE A 518 26.17 -39.88 2.45
N LEU A 519 26.36 -38.81 3.26
CA LEU A 519 27.10 -38.88 4.52
C LEU A 519 26.13 -38.75 5.70
N ASP A 520 26.11 -39.75 6.57
CA ASP A 520 25.33 -39.71 7.82
C ASP A 520 26.02 -38.80 8.85
N ILE A 521 25.30 -37.80 9.31
CA ILE A 521 25.77 -36.83 10.31
C ILE A 521 24.92 -36.87 11.59
N SER A 522 24.05 -37.88 11.73
CA SER A 522 23.12 -38.02 12.86
C SER A 522 23.81 -38.13 14.22
N ALA A 523 25.04 -38.64 14.25
CA ALA A 523 25.83 -38.83 15.49
C ALA A 523 26.56 -37.56 15.97
N PHE A 524 26.66 -36.50 15.16
CA PHE A 524 27.45 -35.30 15.48
C PHE A 524 26.60 -34.20 16.17
N PRO A 525 27.13 -33.47 17.14
CA PRO A 525 26.46 -32.35 17.77
C PRO A 525 26.12 -31.23 16.80
N GLY A 526 25.10 -30.41 17.14
CA GLY A 526 24.83 -29.17 16.42
C GLY A 526 26.03 -28.23 16.45
N GLY A 527 26.32 -27.58 15.29
CA GLY A 527 27.47 -26.68 15.17
C GLY A 527 27.94 -26.53 13.72
N ILE A 528 29.00 -25.74 13.54
CA ILE A 528 29.64 -25.52 12.24
C ILE A 528 30.73 -26.57 12.04
N TYR A 529 30.69 -27.22 10.88
CA TYR A 529 31.66 -28.19 10.38
C TYR A 529 32.16 -27.78 9.01
N VAL A 530 33.27 -28.40 8.59
CA VAL A 530 33.79 -28.29 7.22
C VAL A 530 33.69 -29.65 6.55
N VAL A 531 33.02 -29.72 5.41
CA VAL A 531 33.07 -30.89 4.52
C VAL A 531 34.25 -30.70 3.59
N ARG A 532 35.18 -31.68 3.59
CA ARG A 532 36.33 -31.68 2.70
C ARG A 532 36.20 -32.86 1.70
N LEU A 533 36.14 -32.49 0.41
CA LEU A 533 36.15 -33.44 -0.71
C LEU A 533 37.57 -33.57 -1.25
N THR A 534 38.05 -34.79 -1.39
CA THR A 534 39.38 -35.10 -1.89
C THR A 534 39.31 -35.90 -3.19
N GLY A 535 40.08 -35.50 -4.18
CA GLY A 535 40.27 -36.18 -5.46
C GLY A 535 41.74 -36.29 -5.82
N THR A 536 42.05 -36.92 -6.96
CA THR A 536 43.43 -37.27 -7.35
C THR A 536 44.37 -36.06 -7.42
N ASN A 537 43.87 -34.86 -7.83
CA ASN A 537 44.67 -33.64 -7.95
C ASN A 537 43.94 -32.42 -7.42
N GLN A 538 42.89 -32.58 -6.62
CA GLN A 538 42.08 -31.50 -6.12
C GLN A 538 41.55 -31.79 -4.71
N VAL A 539 41.42 -30.73 -3.93
CA VAL A 539 40.75 -30.72 -2.62
C VAL A 539 39.81 -29.55 -2.62
N GLN A 540 38.57 -29.79 -2.22
CA GLN A 540 37.55 -28.75 -2.03
C GLN A 540 37.03 -28.78 -0.61
N THR A 541 36.66 -27.63 -0.07
CA THR A 541 36.11 -27.51 1.29
C THR A 541 34.88 -26.62 1.27
N GLU A 542 33.87 -27.03 2.05
CA GLU A 542 32.63 -26.27 2.18
C GLU A 542 32.14 -26.30 3.62
N SER A 543 31.55 -25.21 4.07
CA SER A 543 30.99 -25.10 5.42
C SER A 543 29.66 -25.86 5.50
N LEU A 544 29.46 -26.62 6.57
CA LEU A 544 28.22 -27.32 6.88
C LEU A 544 27.72 -26.91 8.26
N TRP A 545 26.47 -26.53 8.34
CA TRP A 545 25.82 -26.31 9.63
C TRP A 545 24.94 -27.52 9.99
N ILE A 546 25.32 -28.22 11.10
CA ILE A 546 24.52 -29.29 11.68
C ILE A 546 23.57 -28.67 12.70
N GLN A 547 22.28 -28.83 12.45
CA GLN A 547 21.20 -28.36 13.31
C GLN A 547 20.54 -29.57 14.01
N LYS A 548 20.48 -29.54 15.37
CA LYS A 548 19.86 -30.56 16.22
C LYS A 548 18.64 -30.00 16.94
#